data_a400dfa6fdb3258b94cfbf24567d9b03
#
_entry.id   a400dfa6fdb3258b94cfbf24567d9b03
#
_cell.length_a   1.000
_cell.length_b   1.000
_cell.length_c   1.000
_cell.angle_alpha   90.00
_cell.angle_beta   90.00
_cell.angle_gamma   90.00
#
_symmetry.space_group_name_H-M   'P 1'
#
loop_
_entity.id
_entity.type
_entity.pdbx_description
1 polymer ?
#
loop_
_entity_poly.entity_id
_entity_poly.type
_entity_poly.pdbx_seq_one_letter_code
_entity_poly.pdbx_strand_id
1 'polypeptide(L)'
;CIRDRRSFNRAMPEEQNRVLTDHLSALLFAPTQTAVDNLAKEGISKGVYAVGDVMCDAVLYYTASMEKQQKDKIFSGLKVLKGTTEGVHEWILATIHRAENTDTEEKLRQVLMAFEQLPYPVLFPVHPRTRQMAMAIMEKEHCHNTILVEPVGYLEMLFLTKYAEKVVTDSGGLQKEAYILHTPCVTVRDQTEWVETLRGNLNILARPSAVDIAVSYTHLTLPTTPYV
;
A
#
# COMPACT_ATOMS: atom_id res chain seq x y z
N CYS A 1 -18.21 0.25 15.94
CA CYS A 1 -17.55 -0.27 14.75
C CYS A 1 -16.71 0.83 14.10
N ILE A 2 -15.57 0.51 13.51
CA ILE A 2 -14.66 1.45 12.79
C ILE A 2 -14.53 0.95 11.34
N ARG A 3 -15.63 0.71 10.61
CA ARG A 3 -15.60 0.07 9.29
C ARG A 3 -16.64 0.64 8.32
N ASP A 4 -16.71 1.92 8.22
CA ASP A 4 -17.70 2.68 7.47
C ASP A 4 -17.27 3.07 6.04
N ARG A 5 -16.20 2.48 5.53
CA ARG A 5 -15.72 2.73 4.18
C ARG A 5 -16.43 1.88 3.17
N ARG A 6 -16.77 2.50 2.06
CA ARG A 6 -17.50 1.87 0.97
C ARG A 6 -16.64 1.79 -0.28
N SER A 7 -16.49 0.59 -0.80
CA SER A 7 -16.01 0.36 -2.16
C SER A 7 -17.16 0.35 -3.17
N PHE A 8 -18.42 0.24 -2.67
CA PHE A 8 -19.64 0.05 -3.45
C PHE A 8 -19.62 -1.19 -4.36
N ASN A 9 -18.61 -2.05 -4.22
CA ASN A 9 -18.51 -3.30 -4.94
C ASN A 9 -19.10 -4.45 -4.11
N ARG A 10 -20.39 -4.74 -4.32
CA ARG A 10 -21.12 -5.80 -3.62
C ARG A 10 -20.63 -7.21 -3.90
N ALA A 11 -19.78 -7.42 -4.90
CA ALA A 11 -19.14 -8.71 -5.15
C ALA A 11 -17.98 -9.01 -4.16
N MET A 12 -17.51 -7.97 -3.44
CA MET A 12 -16.46 -8.14 -2.43
C MET A 12 -17.06 -8.60 -1.09
N PRO A 13 -16.64 -9.75 -0.54
CA PRO A 13 -17.10 -10.21 0.78
C PRO A 13 -16.86 -9.19 1.89
N GLU A 14 -15.75 -8.47 1.82
CA GLU A 14 -15.41 -7.42 2.78
C GLU A 14 -16.42 -6.28 2.77
N GLU A 15 -16.92 -5.89 1.60
CA GLU A 15 -17.94 -4.84 1.49
C GLU A 15 -19.26 -5.28 2.09
N GLN A 16 -19.68 -6.52 1.81
CA GLN A 16 -20.87 -7.08 2.42
C GLN A 16 -20.77 -7.12 3.94
N ASN A 17 -19.63 -7.58 4.47
CA ASN A 17 -19.38 -7.61 5.91
C ASN A 17 -19.40 -6.22 6.55
N ARG A 18 -18.85 -5.20 5.86
CA ARG A 18 -18.89 -3.81 6.34
C ARG A 18 -20.33 -3.32 6.45
N VAL A 19 -21.10 -3.44 5.37
CA VAL A 19 -22.50 -2.99 5.34
C VAL A 19 -23.30 -3.66 6.45
N LEU A 20 -23.24 -5.00 6.57
CA LEU A 20 -23.98 -5.73 7.60
C LEU A 20 -23.56 -5.31 9.02
N THR A 21 -22.26 -5.18 9.26
CA THR A 21 -21.73 -4.79 10.57
C THR A 21 -22.20 -3.39 10.96
N ASP A 22 -22.19 -2.44 10.02
CA ASP A 22 -22.58 -1.06 10.29
C ASP A 22 -24.08 -0.97 10.62
N HIS A 23 -24.93 -1.71 9.90
CA HIS A 23 -26.37 -1.75 10.17
C HIS A 23 -26.73 -2.42 11.50
N LEU A 24 -25.89 -3.30 12.02
CA LEU A 24 -26.09 -3.99 13.30
C LEU A 24 -25.44 -3.26 14.49
N SER A 25 -24.58 -2.28 14.23
CA SER A 25 -23.80 -1.61 15.27
C SER A 25 -24.60 -0.52 15.96
N ALA A 26 -24.58 -0.50 17.29
CA ALA A 26 -25.19 0.57 18.09
C ALA A 26 -24.35 1.86 18.08
N LEU A 27 -23.02 1.74 17.91
CA LEU A 27 -22.06 2.85 17.85
C LEU A 27 -21.15 2.68 16.64
N LEU A 28 -20.96 3.75 15.89
CA LEU A 28 -20.13 3.82 14.69
C LEU A 28 -19.13 4.97 14.83
N PHE A 29 -17.86 4.63 14.81
CA PHE A 29 -16.76 5.59 14.91
C PHE A 29 -16.19 5.84 13.53
N ALA A 30 -16.61 6.94 12.92
CA ALA A 30 -16.25 7.32 11.56
C ALA A 30 -14.88 8.02 11.52
N PRO A 31 -13.90 7.50 10.76
CA PRO A 31 -12.56 8.08 10.70
C PRO A 31 -12.48 9.33 9.82
N THR A 32 -13.40 9.51 8.88
CA THR A 32 -13.41 10.62 7.93
C THR A 32 -14.82 11.17 7.72
N GLN A 33 -14.92 12.40 7.21
CA GLN A 33 -16.21 12.97 6.83
C GLN A 33 -16.88 12.15 5.72
N THR A 34 -16.12 11.65 4.74
CA THR A 34 -16.62 10.75 3.69
C THR A 34 -17.34 9.52 4.28
N ALA A 35 -16.82 8.99 5.35
CA ALA A 35 -17.41 7.86 6.06
C ALA A 35 -18.76 8.24 6.71
N VAL A 36 -18.84 9.38 7.38
CA VAL A 36 -20.11 9.92 7.92
C VAL A 36 -21.15 10.10 6.82
N ASP A 37 -20.73 10.70 5.69
CA ASP A 37 -21.61 10.96 4.55
C ASP A 37 -22.13 9.66 3.91
N ASN A 38 -21.29 8.62 3.85
CA ASN A 38 -21.71 7.32 3.32
C ASN A 38 -22.73 6.64 4.23
N LEU A 39 -22.52 6.66 5.55
CA LEU A 39 -23.49 6.15 6.52
C LEU A 39 -24.83 6.90 6.42
N ALA A 40 -24.78 8.22 6.30
CA ALA A 40 -25.98 9.03 6.13
C ALA A 40 -26.76 8.67 4.86
N LYS A 41 -26.08 8.39 3.74
CA LYS A 41 -26.72 7.92 2.48
C LYS A 41 -27.41 6.56 2.65
N GLU A 42 -26.93 5.73 3.58
CA GLU A 42 -27.55 4.44 3.91
C GLU A 42 -28.65 4.56 4.98
N GLY A 43 -28.98 5.79 5.40
CA GLY A 43 -29.99 6.06 6.43
C GLY A 43 -29.49 5.88 7.87
N ILE A 44 -28.19 5.72 8.06
CA ILE A 44 -27.56 5.53 9.38
C ILE A 44 -27.02 6.89 9.86
N SER A 45 -27.76 7.55 10.74
CA SER A 45 -27.33 8.83 11.34
C SER A 45 -27.21 8.78 12.84
N LYS A 46 -27.93 7.83 13.50
CA LYS A 46 -27.91 7.67 14.95
C LYS A 46 -26.71 6.84 15.39
N GLY A 47 -26.00 7.28 16.42
CA GLY A 47 -24.85 6.57 16.95
C GLY A 47 -23.56 6.72 16.13
N VAL A 48 -23.54 7.64 15.17
CA VAL A 48 -22.35 7.95 14.34
C VAL A 48 -21.55 9.08 14.97
N TYR A 49 -20.26 8.86 15.16
CA TYR A 49 -19.31 9.81 15.74
C TYR A 49 -18.09 9.96 14.84
N ALA A 50 -17.79 11.19 14.39
CA ALA A 50 -16.55 11.50 13.72
C ALA A 50 -15.41 11.59 14.75
N VAL A 51 -14.52 10.60 14.75
CA VAL A 51 -13.49 10.46 15.81
C VAL A 51 -12.06 10.57 15.28
N GLY A 52 -11.90 10.73 13.97
CA GLY A 52 -10.59 10.64 13.33
C GLY A 52 -10.14 9.17 13.16
N ASP A 53 -8.91 8.99 12.70
CA ASP A 53 -8.39 7.69 12.31
C ASP A 53 -7.21 7.26 13.18
N VAL A 54 -7.42 6.28 14.02
CA VAL A 54 -6.42 5.70 14.92
C VAL A 54 -5.19 5.15 14.17
N MET A 55 -5.33 4.76 12.91
CA MET A 55 -4.17 4.38 12.08
C MET A 55 -3.27 5.59 11.82
N CYS A 56 -3.86 6.77 11.57
CA CYS A 56 -3.10 8.01 11.42
C CYS A 56 -2.30 8.32 12.70
N ASP A 57 -2.96 8.24 13.86
CA ASP A 57 -2.30 8.47 15.15
C ASP A 57 -1.15 7.48 15.36
N ALA A 58 -1.36 6.20 15.06
CA ALA A 58 -0.33 5.17 15.20
C ALA A 58 0.86 5.42 14.25
N VAL A 59 0.61 5.73 12.98
CA VAL A 59 1.67 6.05 12.00
C VAL A 59 2.49 7.24 12.47
N LEU A 60 1.84 8.34 12.86
CA LEU A 60 2.52 9.54 13.33
C LEU A 60 3.32 9.28 14.62
N TYR A 61 2.73 8.56 15.58
CA TYR A 61 3.40 8.22 16.83
C TYR A 61 4.68 7.40 16.61
N TYR A 62 4.59 6.31 15.85
CA TYR A 62 5.75 5.43 15.64
C TYR A 62 6.81 6.05 14.74
N THR A 63 6.42 6.91 13.79
CA THR A 63 7.38 7.52 12.86
C THR A 63 8.00 8.81 13.36
N ALA A 64 7.50 9.41 14.46
CA ALA A 64 8.02 10.65 15.02
C ALA A 64 9.51 10.56 15.43
N SER A 65 9.96 9.39 15.91
CA SER A 65 11.34 9.14 16.32
C SER A 65 12.18 8.38 15.30
N MET A 66 11.63 8.11 14.11
CA MET A 66 12.37 7.40 13.05
C MET A 66 13.27 8.36 12.30
N GLU A 67 14.56 8.03 12.24
CA GLU A 67 15.57 8.80 11.51
C GLU A 67 16.14 7.98 10.34
N LYS A 68 16.46 8.63 9.22
CA LYS A 68 17.01 7.97 8.03
C LYS A 68 18.34 7.25 8.31
N GLN A 69 19.09 7.73 9.29
CA GLN A 69 20.35 7.13 9.76
C GLN A 69 20.17 5.70 10.31
N GLN A 70 18.96 5.30 10.69
CA GLN A 70 18.66 3.94 11.13
C GLN A 70 18.61 2.92 9.97
N LYS A 71 18.75 3.38 8.71
CA LYS A 71 18.66 2.54 7.51
C LYS A 71 19.55 1.31 7.59
N ASP A 72 20.83 1.48 7.92
CA ASP A 72 21.79 0.37 7.90
C ASP A 72 21.42 -0.71 8.93
N LYS A 73 20.88 -0.31 10.09
CA LYS A 73 20.35 -1.24 11.09
C LYS A 73 19.12 -2.00 10.59
N ILE A 74 18.19 -1.30 9.91
CA ILE A 74 17.01 -1.94 9.34
C ILE A 74 17.39 -2.88 8.21
N PHE A 75 18.23 -2.42 7.28
CA PHE A 75 18.65 -3.22 6.12
C PHE A 75 19.46 -4.45 6.51
N SER A 76 20.34 -4.36 7.52
CA SER A 76 21.07 -5.52 8.04
C SER A 76 20.17 -6.57 8.71
N GLY A 77 18.99 -6.17 9.18
CA GLY A 77 17.99 -7.07 9.74
C GLY A 77 17.09 -7.76 8.68
N LEU A 78 17.13 -7.30 7.43
CA LEU A 78 16.31 -7.88 6.37
C LEU A 78 16.84 -9.26 5.97
N LYS A 79 15.95 -10.23 5.94
CA LYS A 79 16.27 -11.57 5.43
C LYS A 79 16.06 -11.60 3.91
N VAL A 80 17.14 -11.39 3.18
CA VAL A 80 17.12 -11.40 1.71
C VAL A 80 16.97 -12.82 1.20
N LEU A 81 15.98 -13.02 0.31
CA LEU A 81 15.70 -14.28 -0.38
C LEU A 81 16.34 -14.32 -1.77
N LYS A 82 16.36 -13.18 -2.47
CA LYS A 82 17.00 -13.02 -3.78
C LYS A 82 17.40 -11.55 -3.99
N GLY A 83 18.52 -11.29 -4.66
CA GLY A 83 19.09 -9.96 -4.84
C GLY A 83 20.05 -9.60 -3.71
N THR A 84 20.39 -8.33 -3.58
CA THR A 84 21.26 -7.80 -2.51
C THR A 84 20.80 -6.42 -2.08
N THR A 85 20.93 -6.13 -0.79
CA THR A 85 20.71 -4.78 -0.23
C THR A 85 21.99 -3.97 -0.12
N GLU A 86 23.15 -4.55 -0.50
CA GLU A 86 24.42 -3.87 -0.47
C GLU A 86 24.45 -2.71 -1.48
N GLY A 87 24.89 -1.54 -1.04
CA GLY A 87 24.94 -0.34 -1.88
C GLY A 87 23.58 0.32 -2.17
N VAL A 88 22.48 -0.19 -1.65
CA VAL A 88 21.17 0.41 -1.82
C VAL A 88 21.04 1.64 -0.92
N HIS A 89 20.97 2.82 -1.51
CA HIS A 89 20.79 4.10 -0.80
C HIS A 89 19.36 4.65 -0.94
N GLU A 90 18.75 4.43 -2.10
CA GLU A 90 17.39 4.81 -2.45
C GLU A 90 16.67 3.57 -2.95
N TRP A 91 15.40 3.44 -2.64
CA TRP A 91 14.62 2.26 -3.00
C TRP A 91 13.15 2.60 -3.25
N ILE A 92 12.50 1.72 -4.00
CA ILE A 92 11.05 1.64 -4.10
C ILE A 92 10.59 0.52 -3.19
N LEU A 93 9.59 0.75 -2.36
CA LEU A 93 8.97 -0.31 -1.57
C LEU A 93 7.82 -0.91 -2.35
N ALA A 94 7.81 -2.23 -2.52
CA ALA A 94 6.70 -2.93 -3.16
C ALA A 94 6.04 -3.95 -2.23
N THR A 95 4.71 -4.04 -2.25
CA THR A 95 3.96 -5.13 -1.62
C THR A 95 2.80 -5.55 -2.52
N ILE A 96 2.81 -6.79 -2.99
CA ILE A 96 1.77 -7.38 -3.84
C ILE A 96 1.36 -8.71 -3.25
N HIS A 97 0.11 -8.82 -2.80
CA HIS A 97 -0.37 -10.01 -2.09
C HIS A 97 -1.85 -10.35 -2.36
N ARG A 98 -2.59 -9.47 -3.07
CA ARG A 98 -3.98 -9.76 -3.40
C ARG A 98 -4.09 -10.88 -4.43
N ALA A 99 -5.09 -11.75 -4.22
CA ALA A 99 -5.41 -12.85 -5.12
C ALA A 99 -5.54 -12.39 -6.58
N GLU A 100 -6.22 -11.27 -6.80
CA GLU A 100 -6.40 -10.68 -8.13
C GLU A 100 -5.09 -10.36 -8.87
N ASN A 101 -3.97 -10.17 -8.15
CA ASN A 101 -2.65 -9.85 -8.71
C ASN A 101 -1.66 -11.02 -8.64
N THR A 102 -1.94 -12.04 -7.81
CA THR A 102 -0.98 -13.11 -7.49
C THR A 102 -1.47 -14.52 -7.78
N ASP A 103 -2.75 -14.71 -8.14
CA ASP A 103 -3.29 -16.06 -8.37
C ASP A 103 -2.85 -16.67 -9.71
N THR A 104 -2.33 -15.87 -10.64
CA THR A 104 -1.78 -16.35 -11.90
C THR A 104 -0.33 -15.91 -12.09
N GLU A 105 0.52 -16.82 -12.62
CA GLU A 105 1.91 -16.52 -12.93
C GLU A 105 2.03 -15.29 -13.84
N GLU A 106 1.15 -15.17 -14.84
CA GLU A 106 1.21 -14.06 -15.81
C GLU A 106 1.01 -12.69 -15.14
N LYS A 107 0.05 -12.55 -14.22
CA LYS A 107 -0.19 -11.26 -13.53
C LYS A 107 0.99 -10.87 -12.65
N LEU A 108 1.51 -11.81 -11.87
CA LEU A 108 2.68 -11.56 -11.05
C LEU A 108 3.92 -11.27 -11.90
N ARG A 109 4.06 -11.96 -13.04
CA ARG A 109 5.12 -11.68 -14.02
C ARG A 109 5.05 -10.25 -14.55
N GLN A 110 3.86 -9.77 -14.93
CA GLN A 110 3.68 -8.39 -15.39
C GLN A 110 4.10 -7.37 -14.32
N VAL A 111 3.76 -7.62 -13.06
CA VAL A 111 4.17 -6.74 -11.95
C VAL A 111 5.69 -6.76 -11.78
N LEU A 112 6.34 -7.93 -11.79
CA LEU A 112 7.80 -8.03 -11.66
C LEU A 112 8.51 -7.40 -12.86
N MET A 113 7.97 -7.54 -14.07
CA MET A 113 8.50 -6.86 -15.27
C MET A 113 8.35 -5.33 -15.17
N ALA A 114 7.30 -4.82 -14.51
CA ALA A 114 7.21 -3.40 -14.20
C ALA A 114 8.36 -2.97 -13.27
N PHE A 115 8.67 -3.74 -12.24
CA PHE A 115 9.73 -3.42 -11.29
C PHE A 115 11.10 -3.32 -11.94
N GLU A 116 11.36 -4.14 -12.97
CA GLU A 116 12.62 -4.08 -13.73
C GLU A 116 12.78 -2.80 -14.56
N GLN A 117 11.69 -2.09 -14.84
CA GLN A 117 11.71 -0.83 -15.59
C GLN A 117 11.81 0.41 -14.69
N LEU A 118 11.75 0.24 -13.36
CA LEU A 118 11.81 1.35 -12.42
C LEU A 118 13.26 1.82 -12.17
N PRO A 119 13.47 3.12 -11.87
CA PRO A 119 14.81 3.70 -11.81
C PRO A 119 15.59 3.35 -10.54
N TYR A 120 14.94 2.83 -9.51
CA TYR A 120 15.55 2.46 -8.24
C TYR A 120 15.30 0.98 -7.93
N PRO A 121 16.18 0.33 -7.15
CA PRO A 121 15.95 -1.03 -6.67
C PRO A 121 14.60 -1.16 -5.96
N VAL A 122 13.87 -2.22 -6.27
CA VAL A 122 12.55 -2.49 -5.69
C VAL A 122 12.70 -3.48 -4.55
N LEU A 123 12.56 -3.01 -3.33
CA LEU A 123 12.52 -3.85 -2.14
C LEU A 123 11.12 -4.44 -1.98
N PHE A 124 11.04 -5.76 -2.09
CA PHE A 124 9.76 -6.48 -2.11
C PHE A 124 9.68 -7.49 -0.96
N PRO A 125 9.15 -7.10 0.23
CA PRO A 125 8.73 -8.04 1.26
C PRO A 125 7.61 -8.93 0.73
N VAL A 126 7.94 -10.19 0.43
CA VAL A 126 7.02 -11.10 -0.27
C VAL A 126 6.21 -11.95 0.72
N HIS A 127 4.90 -12.01 0.50
CA HIS A 127 4.03 -12.89 1.28
C HIS A 127 4.40 -14.38 1.04
N PRO A 128 4.40 -15.25 2.07
CA PRO A 128 4.79 -16.66 1.93
C PRO A 128 4.07 -17.41 0.80
N ARG A 129 2.79 -17.10 0.57
CA ARG A 129 1.99 -17.69 -0.50
C ARG A 129 2.53 -17.38 -1.90
N THR A 130 3.10 -16.20 -2.10
CA THR A 130 3.56 -15.69 -3.40
C THR A 130 5.04 -15.96 -3.64
N ARG A 131 5.80 -16.27 -2.57
CA ARG A 131 7.26 -16.41 -2.58
C ARG A 131 7.79 -17.32 -3.68
N GLN A 132 7.30 -18.57 -3.73
CA GLN A 132 7.82 -19.56 -4.68
C GLN A 132 7.60 -19.12 -6.13
N MET A 133 6.42 -18.61 -6.44
CA MET A 133 6.08 -18.10 -7.77
C MET A 133 6.95 -16.88 -8.14
N ALA A 134 7.11 -15.93 -7.22
CA ALA A 134 7.97 -14.78 -7.44
C ALA A 134 9.42 -15.17 -7.72
N MET A 135 9.99 -16.07 -6.93
CA MET A 135 11.36 -16.56 -7.12
C MET A 135 11.55 -17.25 -8.48
N ALA A 136 10.60 -18.09 -8.89
CA ALA A 136 10.65 -18.80 -10.17
C ALA A 136 10.58 -17.82 -11.36
N ILE A 137 9.69 -16.83 -11.30
CA ILE A 137 9.59 -15.78 -12.32
C ILE A 137 10.88 -14.97 -12.39
N MET A 138 11.40 -14.51 -11.25
CA MET A 138 12.63 -13.72 -11.19
C MET A 138 13.84 -14.48 -11.75
N GLU A 139 13.87 -15.79 -11.60
CA GLU A 139 14.93 -16.61 -12.18
C GLU A 139 14.77 -16.76 -13.70
N LYS A 140 13.55 -17.08 -14.17
CA LYS A 140 13.22 -17.25 -15.57
C LYS A 140 13.40 -15.98 -16.40
N GLU A 141 12.98 -14.84 -15.85
CA GLU A 141 13.02 -13.53 -16.53
C GLU A 141 14.31 -12.75 -16.24
N HIS A 142 15.25 -13.32 -15.47
CA HIS A 142 16.52 -12.69 -15.10
C HIS A 142 16.34 -11.31 -14.43
N CYS A 143 15.41 -11.22 -13.47
CA CYS A 143 15.16 -9.96 -12.75
C CYS A 143 16.36 -9.58 -11.88
N HIS A 144 16.83 -8.34 -12.03
CA HIS A 144 17.99 -7.80 -11.29
C HIS A 144 17.65 -6.58 -10.42
N ASN A 145 16.58 -5.85 -10.75
CA ASN A 145 16.18 -4.63 -10.04
C ASN A 145 15.30 -4.92 -8.81
N THR A 146 14.81 -6.17 -8.66
CA THR A 146 13.94 -6.57 -7.57
C THR A 146 14.73 -7.30 -6.48
N ILE A 147 14.65 -6.79 -5.24
CA ILE A 147 15.25 -7.40 -4.04
C ILE A 147 14.12 -8.05 -3.24
N LEU A 148 14.06 -9.37 -3.29
CA LEU A 148 13.06 -10.16 -2.59
C LEU A 148 13.50 -10.43 -1.15
N VAL A 149 12.66 -10.04 -0.18
CA VAL A 149 12.94 -10.25 1.25
C VAL A 149 11.78 -10.96 1.93
N GLU A 150 12.05 -11.58 3.08
CA GLU A 150 10.99 -12.10 3.94
C GLU A 150 10.06 -10.97 4.44
N PRO A 151 8.81 -11.31 4.83
CA PRO A 151 7.93 -10.33 5.47
C PRO A 151 8.62 -9.66 6.66
N VAL A 152 8.46 -8.35 6.77
CA VAL A 152 9.04 -7.54 7.84
C VAL A 152 7.98 -7.17 8.88
N GLY A 153 8.41 -6.76 10.06
CA GLY A 153 7.52 -6.26 11.10
C GLY A 153 6.91 -4.89 10.75
N TYR A 154 5.92 -4.48 11.56
CA TYR A 154 5.19 -3.23 11.30
C TYR A 154 6.09 -1.98 11.35
N LEU A 155 7.00 -1.92 12.32
CA LEU A 155 7.89 -0.76 12.46
C LEU A 155 8.91 -0.67 11.31
N GLU A 156 9.46 -1.81 10.88
CA GLU A 156 10.31 -1.87 9.71
C GLU A 156 9.52 -1.47 8.45
N MET A 157 8.28 -1.94 8.30
CA MET A 157 7.44 -1.55 7.17
C MET A 157 7.19 -0.04 7.14
N LEU A 158 6.87 0.58 8.28
CA LEU A 158 6.71 2.04 8.38
C LEU A 158 8.00 2.78 8.02
N PHE A 159 9.15 2.30 8.49
CA PHE A 159 10.44 2.88 8.13
C PHE A 159 10.69 2.80 6.63
N LEU A 160 10.53 1.61 6.06
CA LEU A 160 10.73 1.37 4.63
C LEU A 160 9.77 2.21 3.77
N THR A 161 8.53 2.43 4.24
CA THR A 161 7.55 3.31 3.58
C THR A 161 7.95 4.78 3.67
N LYS A 162 8.31 5.25 4.87
CA LYS A 162 8.63 6.66 5.13
C LYS A 162 9.82 7.15 4.29
N TYR A 163 10.80 6.30 4.07
CA TYR A 163 12.05 6.67 3.40
C TYR A 163 12.20 6.10 1.99
N ALA A 164 11.18 5.40 1.48
CA ALA A 164 11.14 5.00 0.08
C ALA A 164 10.97 6.21 -0.84
N GLU A 165 11.56 6.15 -2.03
CA GLU A 165 11.31 7.13 -3.08
C GLU A 165 9.83 7.11 -3.52
N LYS A 166 9.28 5.91 -3.67
CA LYS A 166 7.87 5.66 -3.93
C LYS A 166 7.45 4.29 -3.41
N VAL A 167 6.15 4.10 -3.27
CA VAL A 167 5.54 2.81 -2.91
C VAL A 167 4.76 2.26 -4.09
N VAL A 168 4.85 0.95 -4.34
CA VAL A 168 3.99 0.22 -5.29
C VAL A 168 3.26 -0.87 -4.52
N THR A 169 1.94 -0.78 -4.38
CA THR A 169 1.20 -1.71 -3.51
C THR A 169 -0.21 -2.00 -3.99
N ASP A 170 -0.71 -3.18 -3.64
CA ASP A 170 -2.13 -3.51 -3.73
C ASP A 170 -2.85 -3.49 -2.35
N SER A 171 -2.10 -3.14 -1.30
CA SER A 171 -2.61 -3.05 0.07
C SER A 171 -3.31 -1.73 0.33
N GLY A 172 -4.58 -1.78 0.72
CA GLY A 172 -5.32 -0.59 1.14
C GLY A 172 -4.75 0.05 2.42
N GLY A 173 -4.16 -0.74 3.33
CA GLY A 173 -3.48 -0.24 4.53
C GLY A 173 -2.21 0.54 4.18
N LEU A 174 -1.31 -0.07 3.41
CA LEU A 174 -0.04 0.55 3.04
C LEU A 174 -0.24 1.79 2.14
N GLN A 175 -1.21 1.76 1.22
CA GLN A 175 -1.62 2.94 0.45
C GLN A 175 -1.93 4.14 1.35
N LYS A 176 -2.63 3.91 2.46
CA LYS A 176 -2.99 4.95 3.40
C LYS A 176 -1.80 5.40 4.26
N GLU A 177 -0.98 4.45 4.71
CA GLU A 177 0.25 4.75 5.46
C GLU A 177 1.21 5.59 4.60
N ALA A 178 1.39 5.23 3.34
CA ALA A 178 2.17 6.02 2.38
C ALA A 178 1.62 7.44 2.22
N TYR A 179 0.29 7.60 2.11
CA TYR A 179 -0.35 8.91 2.04
C TYR A 179 -0.10 9.75 3.30
N ILE A 180 -0.25 9.17 4.50
CA ILE A 180 0.01 9.87 5.78
C ILE A 180 1.48 10.27 5.89
N LEU A 181 2.40 9.45 5.37
CA LEU A 181 3.84 9.69 5.39
C LEU A 181 4.32 10.59 4.24
N HIS A 182 3.41 11.06 3.39
CA HIS A 182 3.72 11.84 2.17
C HIS A 182 4.65 11.11 1.20
N THR A 183 4.64 9.78 1.21
CA THR A 183 5.38 8.96 0.26
C THR A 183 4.50 8.69 -0.95
N PRO A 184 4.90 9.07 -2.17
CA PRO A 184 4.11 8.84 -3.38
C PRO A 184 3.84 7.36 -3.60
N CYS A 185 2.61 7.01 -4.00
CA CYS A 185 2.15 5.63 -4.08
C CYS A 185 1.50 5.30 -5.43
N VAL A 186 1.90 4.19 -6.03
CA VAL A 186 1.14 3.52 -7.10
C VAL A 186 0.34 2.39 -6.47
N THR A 187 -0.99 2.49 -6.52
CA THR A 187 -1.87 1.43 -6.01
C THR A 187 -2.30 0.52 -7.15
N VAL A 188 -1.82 -0.72 -7.15
CA VAL A 188 -2.07 -1.73 -8.19
C VAL A 188 -3.46 -2.34 -8.01
N ARG A 189 -4.49 -1.55 -8.35
CA ARG A 189 -5.91 -1.89 -8.22
C ARG A 189 -6.74 -1.09 -9.22
N ASP A 190 -7.89 -1.63 -9.63
CA ASP A 190 -8.86 -0.92 -10.48
C ASP A 190 -9.65 0.14 -9.69
N GLN A 191 -9.79 -0.03 -8.38
CA GLN A 191 -10.52 0.88 -7.50
C GLN A 191 -9.97 0.85 -6.07
N THR A 192 -10.21 1.92 -5.31
CA THR A 192 -9.85 1.99 -3.89
C THR A 192 -11.00 2.55 -3.05
N GLU A 193 -11.12 2.05 -1.83
CA GLU A 193 -11.99 2.59 -0.79
C GLU A 193 -11.43 3.88 -0.16
N TRP A 194 -10.19 4.24 -0.46
CA TRP A 194 -9.48 5.40 0.06
C TRP A 194 -9.40 6.53 -0.97
N VAL A 195 -10.56 7.03 -1.39
CA VAL A 195 -10.65 8.06 -2.43
C VAL A 195 -9.92 9.35 -2.05
N GLU A 196 -9.74 9.60 -0.76
CA GLU A 196 -9.00 10.74 -0.23
C GLU A 196 -7.53 10.71 -0.64
N THR A 197 -6.93 9.51 -0.74
CA THR A 197 -5.51 9.35 -1.09
C THR A 197 -5.22 9.69 -2.55
N LEU A 198 -6.23 9.71 -3.40
CA LEU A 198 -6.09 10.06 -4.82
C LEU A 198 -6.00 11.58 -5.06
N ARG A 199 -6.27 12.38 -4.03
CA ARG A 199 -6.16 13.83 -4.14
C ARG A 199 -4.69 14.24 -4.21
N GLY A 200 -4.40 15.23 -5.07
CA GLY A 200 -3.07 15.82 -5.16
C GLY A 200 -1.99 14.94 -5.81
N ASN A 201 -2.38 13.87 -6.51
CA ASN A 201 -1.46 12.96 -7.21
C ASN A 201 -0.41 12.25 -6.33
N LEU A 202 -0.64 12.19 -5.02
CA LEU A 202 0.20 11.38 -4.11
C LEU A 202 -0.05 9.88 -4.27
N ASN A 203 -1.22 9.50 -4.77
CA ASN A 203 -1.55 8.12 -5.07
C ASN A 203 -2.26 8.03 -6.42
N ILE A 204 -1.83 7.10 -7.26
CA ILE A 204 -2.40 6.83 -8.57
C ILE A 204 -2.77 5.34 -8.63
N LEU A 205 -3.96 5.03 -9.18
CA LEU A 205 -4.35 3.66 -9.45
C LEU A 205 -3.70 3.17 -10.75
N ALA A 206 -3.21 1.94 -10.74
CA ALA A 206 -2.66 1.27 -11.90
C ALA A 206 -3.23 -0.16 -12.01
N ARG A 207 -3.43 -0.64 -13.24
CA ARG A 207 -3.72 -2.06 -13.45
C ARG A 207 -2.44 -2.89 -13.24
N PRO A 208 -2.56 -4.21 -12.97
CA PRO A 208 -1.41 -5.09 -12.83
C PRO A 208 -0.77 -5.41 -14.19
N SER A 209 -0.25 -4.38 -14.86
CA SER A 209 0.48 -4.46 -16.11
C SER A 209 1.79 -3.69 -16.03
N ALA A 210 2.82 -4.17 -16.73
CA ALA A 210 4.13 -3.53 -16.73
C ALA A 210 4.06 -2.07 -17.19
N VAL A 211 3.27 -1.81 -18.23
CA VAL A 211 3.11 -0.47 -18.80
C VAL A 211 2.36 0.46 -17.84
N ASP A 212 1.20 0.02 -17.30
CA ASP A 212 0.38 0.88 -16.45
C ASP A 212 1.11 1.26 -15.15
N ILE A 213 1.85 0.33 -14.55
CA ILE A 213 2.63 0.60 -13.33
C ILE A 213 3.78 1.57 -13.64
N ALA A 214 4.53 1.35 -14.71
CA ALA A 214 5.64 2.23 -15.09
C ALA A 214 5.18 3.64 -15.47
N VAL A 215 4.08 3.77 -16.22
CA VAL A 215 3.47 5.06 -16.57
C VAL A 215 2.95 5.76 -15.31
N SER A 216 2.21 5.07 -14.45
CA SER A 216 1.72 5.65 -13.19
C SER A 216 2.87 6.09 -12.29
N TYR A 217 3.95 5.33 -12.23
CA TYR A 217 5.14 5.69 -11.47
C TYR A 217 5.77 7.01 -11.96
N THR A 218 5.85 7.24 -13.26
CA THR A 218 6.43 8.47 -13.84
C THR A 218 5.55 9.69 -13.63
N HIS A 219 4.23 9.53 -13.60
CA HIS A 219 3.27 10.61 -13.40
C HIS A 219 3.07 11.02 -11.92
N LEU A 220 3.55 10.20 -10.97
CA LEU A 220 3.54 10.56 -9.55
C LEU A 220 4.54 11.69 -9.30
N THR A 221 4.04 12.84 -8.90
CA THR A 221 4.86 13.98 -8.47
C THR A 221 4.57 14.31 -7.00
N LEU A 222 5.62 14.70 -6.27
CA LEU A 222 5.40 15.28 -4.95
C LEU A 222 4.55 16.55 -5.11
N PRO A 223 3.50 16.73 -4.30
CA PRO A 223 2.73 17.98 -4.33
C PRO A 223 3.64 19.14 -3.95
N THR A 224 3.58 20.21 -4.75
CA THR A 224 4.35 21.44 -4.52
C THR A 224 3.83 22.28 -3.35
N THR A 225 2.67 21.92 -2.79
CA THR A 225 2.05 22.59 -1.65
C THR A 225 1.81 21.58 -0.52
N PRO A 226 2.26 21.91 0.72
CA PRO A 226 1.89 21.06 1.86
C PRO A 226 0.36 21.11 2.05
N TYR A 227 -0.26 19.96 2.21
CA TYR A 227 -1.66 19.88 2.62
C TYR A 227 -1.75 20.31 4.10
N VAL A 228 -2.44 21.42 4.32
CA VAL A 228 -2.88 21.86 5.65
C VAL A 228 -4.16 21.14 6.00
#